data_49d9afe8cae775277a910662dd13950b
#
_entry.id   49d9afe8cae775277a910662dd13950b
#
_cell.length_a   1.000
_cell.length_b   1.000
_cell.length_c   1.000
_cell.angle_alpha   90.00
_cell.angle_beta   90.00
_cell.angle_gamma   90.00
#
_symmetry.space_group_name_H-M   'P 1'
#
loop_
_entity.id
_entity.type
_entity.pdbx_description
1 polymer ?
#
loop_
_entity_poly.entity_id
_entity_poly.type
_entity_poly.pdbx_seq_one_letter_code
_entity_poly.pdbx_strand_id
1 'polypeptide(L)'
;MSYLDHCGVYVKDLENSLAFYKEIFGWKEKTRWTSGEAKIAVLDMGKGLMELVQRPGSPGAPPGGNWTHLAIHVNDFTDKVRKLEEKGLELRKVTMGEGAHIAFFKDPDGHTVEIMEKGLSL
;
A
#
# COMPACT_ATOMS: atom_id res chain seq x y z
N MET A 1 -10.69 20.60 14.90
CA MET A 1 -10.00 19.32 15.00
C MET A 1 -9.26 19.04 13.70
N SER A 2 -8.07 18.50 13.80
CA SER A 2 -7.30 18.14 12.62
C SER A 2 -7.25 16.63 12.45
N TYR A 3 -7.28 16.16 11.23
CA TYR A 3 -7.21 14.74 10.92
C TYR A 3 -6.46 14.52 9.60
N LEU A 4 -5.95 13.32 9.42
CA LEU A 4 -5.26 12.98 8.18
C LEU A 4 -6.26 12.86 7.03
N ASP A 5 -6.02 13.59 5.94
CA ASP A 5 -6.88 13.56 4.76
C ASP A 5 -6.55 12.35 3.88
N HIS A 6 -5.29 12.23 3.49
CA HIS A 6 -4.85 11.11 2.67
C HIS A 6 -3.35 10.88 2.84
N CYS A 7 -2.87 9.75 2.36
CA CYS A 7 -1.44 9.53 2.18
C CYS A 7 -1.15 9.47 0.68
N GLY A 8 -0.02 9.99 0.26
CA GLY A 8 0.38 10.00 -1.14
C GLY A 8 1.65 9.20 -1.37
N VAL A 9 1.69 8.48 -2.46
CA VAL A 9 2.88 7.75 -2.88
C VAL A 9 3.18 8.06 -4.35
N TYR A 10 4.46 8.19 -4.67
CA TYR A 10 4.89 8.33 -6.04
C TYR A 10 5.07 6.96 -6.66
N VAL A 11 4.53 6.80 -7.86
CA VAL A 11 4.57 5.54 -8.59
C VAL A 11 5.18 5.74 -9.97
N LYS A 12 5.83 4.72 -10.50
CA LYS A 12 6.43 4.76 -11.82
C LYS A 12 5.41 4.51 -12.91
N ASP A 13 4.44 3.65 -12.64
CA ASP A 13 3.38 3.26 -13.58
C ASP A 13 2.06 3.22 -12.81
N LEU A 14 1.22 4.23 -13.04
CA LEU A 14 -0.04 4.39 -12.30
C LEU A 14 -0.95 3.18 -12.48
N GLU A 15 -1.13 2.70 -13.70
CA GLU A 15 -2.05 1.58 -13.97
C GLU A 15 -1.58 0.30 -13.30
N ASN A 16 -0.27 0.04 -13.31
CA ASN A 16 0.28 -1.14 -12.67
C ASN A 16 0.08 -1.10 -11.15
N SER A 17 0.33 0.05 -10.53
CA SER A 17 0.14 0.23 -9.09
C SER A 17 -1.33 0.16 -8.70
N LEU A 18 -2.22 0.77 -9.47
CA LEU A 18 -3.66 0.67 -9.24
C LEU A 18 -4.12 -0.78 -9.28
N ALA A 19 -3.71 -1.53 -10.31
CA ALA A 19 -4.08 -2.93 -10.44
C ALA A 19 -3.60 -3.75 -9.23
N PHE A 20 -2.37 -3.50 -8.78
CA PHE A 20 -1.80 -4.19 -7.62
C PHE A 20 -2.66 -3.97 -6.36
N TYR A 21 -2.90 -2.72 -6.01
CA TYR A 21 -3.63 -2.40 -4.78
C TYR A 21 -5.11 -2.84 -4.84
N LYS A 22 -5.75 -2.70 -6.00
CA LYS A 22 -7.12 -3.18 -6.19
C LYS A 22 -7.21 -4.69 -6.03
N GLU A 23 -6.26 -5.42 -6.61
CA GLU A 23 -6.27 -6.89 -6.56
C GLU A 23 -6.02 -7.41 -5.15
N ILE A 24 -5.01 -6.84 -4.46
CA ILE A 24 -4.64 -7.33 -3.13
C ILE A 24 -5.67 -6.95 -2.08
N PHE A 25 -6.11 -5.69 -2.06
CA PHE A 25 -6.95 -5.17 -0.97
C PHE A 25 -8.42 -5.00 -1.36
N GLY A 26 -8.76 -5.09 -2.63
CA GLY A 26 -10.13 -4.86 -3.08
C GLY A 26 -10.55 -3.39 -3.01
N TRP A 27 -9.61 -2.47 -2.88
CA TRP A 27 -9.93 -1.05 -2.82
C TRP A 27 -10.48 -0.57 -4.15
N LYS A 28 -11.34 0.46 -4.10
CA LYS A 28 -11.96 1.02 -5.29
C LYS A 28 -11.33 2.36 -5.63
N GLU A 29 -11.17 2.60 -6.92
CA GLU A 29 -10.73 3.88 -7.41
C GLU A 29 -11.86 4.89 -7.24
N LYS A 30 -11.61 5.95 -6.48
CA LYS A 30 -12.61 6.96 -6.16
C LYS A 30 -12.65 8.07 -7.21
N THR A 31 -11.48 8.49 -7.66
CA THR A 31 -11.37 9.55 -8.64
C THR A 31 -9.99 9.51 -9.29
N ARG A 32 -9.86 10.21 -10.39
CA ARG A 32 -8.62 10.29 -11.16
C ARG A 32 -8.60 11.60 -11.92
N TRP A 33 -7.43 12.23 -11.99
CA TRP A 33 -7.27 13.47 -12.78
C TRP A 33 -5.82 13.61 -13.22
N THR A 34 -5.57 14.65 -14.06
CA THR A 34 -4.23 15.03 -14.46
C THR A 34 -3.97 16.46 -13.99
N SER A 35 -2.72 16.76 -13.65
CA SER A 35 -2.29 18.10 -13.31
C SER A 35 -0.94 18.32 -14.00
N GLY A 36 -0.94 19.09 -15.10
CA GLY A 36 0.22 19.17 -15.96
C GLY A 36 0.58 17.79 -16.50
N GLU A 37 1.81 17.33 -16.25
CA GLU A 37 2.27 16.02 -16.67
C GLU A 37 1.99 14.93 -15.61
N ALA A 38 1.45 15.30 -14.45
CA ALA A 38 1.15 14.35 -13.39
C ALA A 38 -0.17 13.63 -13.67
N LYS A 39 -0.17 12.32 -13.48
CA LYS A 39 -1.36 11.48 -13.51
C LYS A 39 -1.64 11.04 -12.09
N ILE A 40 -2.85 11.29 -11.60
CA ILE A 40 -3.19 11.10 -10.20
C ILE A 40 -4.45 10.25 -10.11
N ALA A 41 -4.44 9.28 -9.21
CA ALA A 41 -5.62 8.49 -8.88
C ALA A 41 -5.72 8.33 -7.37
N VAL A 42 -6.94 8.24 -6.87
CA VAL A 42 -7.21 8.08 -5.44
C VAL A 42 -7.96 6.78 -5.21
N LEU A 43 -7.43 5.96 -4.33
CA LEU A 43 -8.06 4.73 -3.88
C LEU A 43 -8.75 4.96 -2.54
N ASP A 44 -9.95 4.41 -2.42
CA ASP A 44 -10.71 4.43 -1.17
C ASP A 44 -10.32 3.19 -0.36
N MET A 45 -9.66 3.40 0.79
CA MET A 45 -9.22 2.32 1.68
C MET A 45 -10.29 1.97 2.74
N GLY A 46 -11.47 2.56 2.63
CA GLY A 46 -12.54 2.40 3.60
C GLY A 46 -12.52 3.49 4.66
N LYS A 47 -11.46 3.59 5.43
CA LYS A 47 -11.32 4.61 6.47
C LYS A 47 -10.25 5.65 6.15
N GLY A 48 -9.84 5.74 4.92
CA GLY A 48 -8.84 6.70 4.48
C GLY A 48 -8.66 6.62 2.99
N LEU A 49 -7.83 7.51 2.46
CA LEU A 49 -7.59 7.62 1.04
C LEU A 49 -6.09 7.46 0.76
N MET A 50 -5.78 6.79 -0.34
CA MET A 50 -4.42 6.71 -0.85
C MET A 50 -4.37 7.40 -2.20
N GLU A 51 -3.50 8.41 -2.33
CA GLU A 51 -3.26 9.09 -3.59
C GLU A 51 -2.03 8.49 -4.27
N LEU A 52 -2.19 8.06 -5.51
CA LEU A 52 -1.09 7.55 -6.32
C LEU A 52 -0.76 8.60 -7.37
N VAL A 53 0.51 9.02 -7.43
CA VAL A 53 0.95 10.12 -8.31
C VAL A 53 2.06 9.62 -9.22
N GLN A 54 1.82 9.66 -10.53
CA GLN A 54 2.85 9.38 -11.53
C GLN A 54 3.25 10.68 -12.19
N ARG A 55 4.55 11.02 -12.12
CA ARG A 55 5.14 12.14 -12.83
C ARG A 55 6.26 11.62 -13.71
N PRO A 56 6.63 12.32 -14.77
CA PRO A 56 7.84 11.95 -15.52
C PRO A 56 9.03 11.84 -14.56
N GLY A 57 9.70 10.70 -14.58
CA GLY A 57 10.83 10.46 -13.67
C GLY A 57 10.46 10.17 -12.23
N SER A 58 9.21 9.84 -11.94
CA SER A 58 8.81 9.44 -10.57
C SER A 58 9.75 8.35 -10.04
N PRO A 59 10.38 8.54 -8.86
CA PRO A 59 11.46 7.64 -8.42
C PRO A 59 10.89 6.48 -7.69
N GLY A 60 9.88 6.05 -7.42
CA GLY A 60 9.54 4.94 -6.52
C GLY A 60 10.30 5.05 -5.20
N ALA A 61 10.43 3.97 -4.47
CA ALA A 61 11.17 3.95 -3.21
C ALA A 61 12.68 4.07 -3.47
N PRO A 62 13.42 4.73 -2.57
CA PRO A 62 14.87 4.82 -2.71
C PRO A 62 15.53 3.44 -2.69
N PRO A 63 16.68 3.27 -3.37
CA PRO A 63 17.47 2.06 -3.24
C PRO A 63 17.79 1.75 -1.78
N GLY A 64 17.67 0.49 -1.38
CA GLY A 64 17.87 0.11 0.03
C GLY A 64 16.64 0.35 0.91
N GLY A 65 15.54 0.83 0.32
CA GLY A 65 14.30 1.08 1.03
C GLY A 65 14.24 2.43 1.71
N ASN A 66 13.15 2.69 2.40
CA ASN A 66 12.98 3.89 3.19
C ASN A 66 12.57 3.50 4.62
N TRP A 67 12.59 4.48 5.51
CA TRP A 67 12.25 4.26 6.91
C TRP A 67 10.74 4.30 7.17
N THR A 68 9.96 4.66 6.17
CA THR A 68 8.51 4.75 6.28
C THR A 68 7.85 3.53 5.65
N HIS A 69 6.69 3.19 6.14
CA HIS A 69 5.88 2.12 5.58
C HIS A 69 4.40 2.44 5.74
N LEU A 70 3.58 1.80 4.92
CA LEU A 70 2.13 1.84 5.07
C LEU A 70 1.71 0.61 5.84
N ALA A 71 0.96 0.79 6.92
CA ALA A 71 0.45 -0.32 7.71
C ALA A 71 -1.05 -0.46 7.48
N ILE A 72 -1.47 -1.61 7.01
CA ILE A 72 -2.85 -1.90 6.63
C ILE A 72 -3.39 -2.99 7.56
N HIS A 73 -4.44 -2.67 8.30
CA HIS A 73 -5.17 -3.66 9.08
C HIS A 73 -6.06 -4.46 8.12
N VAL A 74 -5.92 -5.78 8.12
CA VAL A 74 -6.71 -6.65 7.25
C VAL A 74 -7.50 -7.64 8.09
N ASN A 75 -8.71 -7.97 7.61
CA ASN A 75 -9.58 -8.91 8.33
C ASN A 75 -9.27 -10.37 8.00
N ASP A 76 -8.62 -10.60 6.86
CA ASP A 76 -8.33 -11.95 6.34
C ASP A 76 -6.84 -12.08 6.05
N PHE A 77 -6.04 -11.96 7.11
CA PHE A 77 -4.58 -11.97 7.02
C PHE A 77 -4.03 -13.17 6.25
N THR A 78 -4.49 -14.38 6.58
CA THR A 78 -4.02 -15.60 5.92
C THR A 78 -4.29 -15.58 4.42
N ASP A 79 -5.46 -15.11 4.01
CA ASP A 79 -5.80 -15.00 2.60
C ASP A 79 -4.93 -13.98 1.87
N LYS A 80 -4.65 -12.85 2.52
CA LYS A 80 -3.77 -11.83 1.94
C LYS A 80 -2.35 -12.36 1.76
N VAL A 81 -1.82 -13.05 2.76
CA VAL A 81 -0.49 -13.66 2.65
C VAL A 81 -0.45 -14.62 1.46
N ARG A 82 -1.47 -15.47 1.33
CA ARG A 82 -1.55 -16.42 0.22
C ARG A 82 -1.55 -15.71 -1.13
N LYS A 83 -2.36 -14.68 -1.29
CA LYS A 83 -2.42 -13.91 -2.54
C LYS A 83 -1.09 -13.27 -2.90
N LEU A 84 -0.42 -12.70 -1.90
CA LEU A 84 0.88 -12.06 -2.11
C LEU A 84 1.94 -13.09 -2.51
N GLU A 85 1.96 -14.23 -1.85
CA GLU A 85 2.91 -15.29 -2.17
C GLU A 85 2.63 -15.89 -3.56
N GLU A 86 1.38 -16.03 -3.94
CA GLU A 86 1.00 -16.48 -5.29
C GLU A 86 1.48 -15.52 -6.38
N LYS A 87 1.61 -14.23 -6.06
CA LYS A 87 2.18 -13.24 -6.99
C LYS A 87 3.71 -13.29 -7.01
N GLY A 88 4.34 -14.13 -6.22
CA GLY A 88 5.79 -14.27 -6.18
C GLY A 88 6.49 -13.27 -5.27
N LEU A 89 5.75 -12.60 -4.38
CA LEU A 89 6.35 -11.64 -3.48
C LEU A 89 6.96 -12.31 -2.25
N GLU A 90 8.10 -11.78 -1.82
CA GLU A 90 8.72 -12.20 -0.58
C GLU A 90 8.11 -11.42 0.58
N LEU A 91 7.70 -12.15 1.61
CA LEU A 91 7.12 -11.55 2.81
C LEU A 91 8.03 -11.79 4.00
N ARG A 92 8.25 -10.75 4.79
CA ARG A 92 8.88 -10.87 6.10
C ARG A 92 7.77 -10.98 7.13
N LYS A 93 7.59 -12.19 7.68
CA LYS A 93 6.52 -12.49 8.64
C LYS A 93 7.04 -12.35 10.06
N VAL A 94 6.27 -11.69 10.92
CA VAL A 94 6.62 -11.48 12.32
C VAL A 94 5.39 -11.78 13.18
N THR A 95 5.61 -12.44 14.31
CA THR A 95 4.56 -12.65 15.30
C THR A 95 4.77 -11.66 16.43
N MET A 96 3.77 -10.85 16.70
CA MET A 96 3.80 -9.88 17.78
C MET A 96 3.61 -10.58 19.12
N GLY A 97 3.90 -9.86 20.22
CA GLY A 97 3.93 -10.43 21.57
C GLY A 97 2.67 -11.11 22.05
N GLU A 98 1.51 -10.81 21.51
CA GLU A 98 0.24 -11.45 21.86
C GLU A 98 -0.20 -12.48 20.83
N GLY A 99 0.70 -12.95 19.98
CA GLY A 99 0.40 -13.91 18.95
C GLY A 99 -0.22 -13.33 17.69
N ALA A 100 -0.40 -12.03 17.61
CA ALA A 100 -0.92 -11.39 16.41
C ALA A 100 0.15 -11.36 15.33
N HIS A 101 -0.26 -11.62 14.09
CA HIS A 101 0.67 -11.72 12.97
C HIS A 101 0.73 -10.43 12.16
N ILE A 102 1.93 -10.11 11.69
CA ILE A 102 2.14 -9.04 10.72
C ILE A 102 3.04 -9.59 9.61
N ALA A 103 2.97 -8.96 8.44
CA ALA A 103 3.86 -9.30 7.33
C ALA A 103 4.21 -8.04 6.56
N PHE A 104 5.47 -7.95 6.13
CA PHE A 104 5.97 -6.84 5.34
C PHE A 104 6.28 -7.31 3.92
N PHE A 105 5.98 -6.49 2.95
CA PHE A 105 6.31 -6.76 1.56
C PHE A 105 6.55 -5.45 0.81
N LYS A 106 7.03 -5.55 -0.43
CA LYS A 106 7.25 -4.37 -1.28
C LYS A 106 6.15 -4.30 -2.34
N ASP A 107 5.63 -3.10 -2.56
CA ASP A 107 4.74 -2.85 -3.67
C ASP A 107 5.52 -2.78 -4.99
N PRO A 108 4.87 -2.57 -6.15
CA PRO A 108 5.58 -2.54 -7.44
C PRO A 108 6.67 -1.47 -7.54
N ASP A 109 6.61 -0.41 -6.75
CA ASP A 109 7.60 0.65 -6.74
C ASP A 109 8.64 0.50 -5.64
N GLY A 110 8.58 -0.57 -4.85
CA GLY A 110 9.51 -0.82 -3.76
C GLY A 110 9.11 -0.16 -2.45
N HIS A 111 7.91 0.42 -2.35
CA HIS A 111 7.43 0.95 -1.08
C HIS A 111 7.12 -0.19 -0.13
N THR A 112 7.48 -0.02 1.14
CA THR A 112 7.20 -1.03 2.16
C THR A 112 5.75 -0.95 2.61
N VAL A 113 5.08 -2.10 2.56
CA VAL A 113 3.70 -2.23 3.04
C VAL A 113 3.69 -3.30 4.13
N GLU A 114 3.03 -2.98 5.22
CA GLU A 114 2.82 -3.91 6.32
C GLU A 114 1.34 -4.28 6.36
N ILE A 115 1.03 -5.57 6.43
CA ILE A 115 -0.34 -6.01 6.73
C ILE A 115 -0.39 -6.54 8.14
N MET A 116 -1.45 -6.20 8.86
CA MET A 116 -1.61 -6.49 10.27
C MET A 116 -2.90 -7.26 10.51
N GLU A 117 -2.79 -8.38 11.22
CA GLU A 117 -3.97 -9.14 11.64
C GLU A 117 -4.80 -8.35 12.64
N LYS A 118 -4.13 -7.65 13.55
CA LYS A 118 -4.75 -6.74 14.50
C LYS A 118 -4.05 -5.40 14.40
N GLY A 119 -4.80 -4.32 14.53
CA GLY A 119 -4.21 -2.99 14.54
C GLY A 119 -3.39 -2.74 15.81
N LEU A 120 -2.77 -1.57 15.88
CA LEU A 120 -2.03 -1.18 17.07
C LEU A 120 -2.97 -1.09 18.26
N SER A 121 -2.51 -1.62 19.39
CA SER A 121 -3.21 -1.49 20.66
C SER A 121 -2.83 -0.15 21.30
N LEU A 122 -3.77 0.76 21.34
CA LEU A 122 -3.53 2.09 21.90
C LEU A 122 -4.34 2.31 23.17
#